data_abb2283dcb4766ca668402ec6afaa98c
#
_entry.id   abb2283dcb4766ca668402ec6afaa98c
#
_cell.length_a   1.000
_cell.length_b   1.000
_cell.length_c   1.000
_cell.angle_alpha   90.00
_cell.angle_beta   90.00
_cell.angle_gamma   90.00
#
_symmetry.space_group_name_H-M   'P 1'
#
loop_
_entity.id
_entity.type
_entity.pdbx_description
1 polymer ?
#
loop_
_entity_poly.entity_id
_entity_poly.type
_entity_poly.pdbx_seq_one_letter_code
_entity_poly.pdbx_strand_id
1 'polypeptide(L)'
;MSGEPKRASLLIVGSGPAAIAAAVTFARYADPSEQCLVLDEMSTSGGQIWRSGSTNGLAKYWLDGMSLPNIHRKQGQVLDVLPQKPGVVFQSPNGETQICLGNDLVLATGARERWIPFPGWTLPGVVGMGGLQAMIKTGLCVANKRVVIAGSGPLMYPVARSVQKAKGKLLLLAEQASFAKLANFTAHLPAYPEKAFEALGYLAKLWKVSSPVGTWVQQAGGEGRLEWVQMTNGKKSWRMECDYLATGCHLIPNIDLARMAGCTIEKDRVKVDSLGQTSRSHLYAIGECTGVGGAERAIAQGIVAGLAAAGQRELSHHQSAALPRWERFVQLLDATFSPRSELLDQIREDTIVCRCEDIPHGKIKPMSCWREAKLQTRLGMGPCQGKVCGPAAKALYGFEPDFPRPPFQPLSAQALFQMYQSENQES
;
A
#
# COMPACT_ATOMS: atom_id res chain seq x y z
N MET A 1 -2.92 17.33 -31.09
CA MET A 1 -2.38 18.56 -30.47
C MET A 1 -1.39 18.11 -29.41
N SER A 2 -0.10 18.15 -29.69
CA SER A 2 0.98 17.89 -28.75
C SER A 2 1.03 19.08 -27.79
N GLY A 3 0.39 18.93 -26.62
CA GLY A 3 0.49 19.93 -25.56
C GLY A 3 1.90 19.96 -25.03
N GLU A 4 2.46 21.15 -24.79
CA GLU A 4 3.73 21.33 -24.10
C GLU A 4 3.76 20.54 -22.78
N PRO A 5 4.90 19.96 -22.40
CA PRO A 5 5.02 19.21 -21.15
C PRO A 5 4.65 20.11 -19.97
N LYS A 6 3.76 19.65 -19.10
CA LYS A 6 3.38 20.44 -17.94
C LYS A 6 4.51 20.44 -16.93
N ARG A 7 5.05 21.61 -16.66
CA ARG A 7 6.19 21.82 -15.77
C ARG A 7 5.72 22.37 -14.43
N ALA A 8 6.21 21.79 -13.33
CA ALA A 8 5.99 22.25 -11.97
C ALA A 8 7.34 22.37 -11.24
N SER A 9 7.41 23.17 -10.18
CA SER A 9 8.60 23.16 -9.31
C SER A 9 8.69 21.84 -8.54
N LEU A 10 7.57 21.35 -8.05
CA LEU A 10 7.47 20.06 -7.37
C LEU A 10 6.42 19.16 -8.05
N LEU A 11 6.83 17.97 -8.47
CA LEU A 11 5.96 16.93 -9.01
C LEU A 11 5.83 15.79 -8.00
N ILE A 12 4.60 15.42 -7.63
CA ILE A 12 4.33 14.35 -6.64
C ILE A 12 3.47 13.27 -7.27
N VAL A 13 3.87 12.01 -7.11
CA VAL A 13 3.10 10.84 -7.53
C VAL A 13 2.48 10.16 -6.30
N GLY A 14 1.15 10.14 -6.26
CA GLY A 14 0.33 9.72 -5.13
C GLY A 14 -0.30 10.90 -4.39
N SER A 15 -1.45 10.70 -3.75
CA SER A 15 -2.14 11.71 -2.93
C SER A 15 -2.55 11.19 -1.55
N GLY A 16 -1.74 10.28 -0.99
CA GLY A 16 -1.86 9.83 0.40
C GLY A 16 -1.32 10.84 1.42
N PRO A 17 -1.35 10.53 2.73
CA PRO A 17 -0.93 11.45 3.79
C PRO A 17 0.47 12.05 3.60
N ALA A 18 1.45 11.26 3.13
CA ALA A 18 2.79 11.74 2.84
C ALA A 18 2.83 12.78 1.73
N ALA A 19 2.17 12.49 0.61
CA ALA A 19 2.07 13.37 -0.55
C ALA A 19 1.38 14.69 -0.21
N ILE A 20 0.27 14.62 0.52
CA ILE A 20 -0.49 15.79 0.96
C ILE A 20 0.37 16.67 1.89
N ALA A 21 1.06 16.05 2.86
CA ALA A 21 1.94 16.79 3.76
C ALA A 21 3.10 17.45 2.99
N ALA A 22 3.68 16.77 2.00
CA ALA A 22 4.74 17.33 1.15
C ALA A 22 4.22 18.50 0.31
N ALA A 23 3.09 18.34 -0.38
CA ALA A 23 2.49 19.38 -1.22
C ALA A 23 2.13 20.63 -0.40
N VAL A 24 1.44 20.45 0.73
CA VAL A 24 1.00 21.56 1.61
C VAL A 24 2.20 22.26 2.25
N THR A 25 3.21 21.52 2.65
CA THR A 25 4.43 22.10 3.23
C THR A 25 5.20 22.87 2.15
N PHE A 26 5.41 22.28 0.99
CA PHE A 26 6.03 22.97 -0.15
C PHE A 26 5.28 24.27 -0.46
N ALA A 27 3.97 24.21 -0.64
CA ALA A 27 3.15 25.37 -0.99
C ALA A 27 3.20 26.52 0.03
N ARG A 28 3.47 26.24 1.29
CA ARG A 28 3.57 27.23 2.37
C ARG A 28 4.95 27.86 2.50
N TYR A 29 6.00 27.19 2.08
CA TYR A 29 7.38 27.58 2.32
C TYR A 29 8.19 27.90 1.05
N ALA A 30 7.70 27.50 -0.13
CA ALA A 30 8.26 27.88 -1.42
C ALA A 30 7.82 29.29 -1.82
N ASP A 31 8.47 29.84 -2.86
CA ASP A 31 8.02 31.09 -3.46
C ASP A 31 6.57 30.94 -3.98
N PRO A 32 5.67 31.92 -3.77
CA PRO A 32 4.28 31.84 -4.24
C PRO A 32 4.10 31.59 -5.75
N SER A 33 5.11 31.91 -6.57
CA SER A 33 5.12 31.62 -8.00
C SER A 33 5.38 30.15 -8.32
N GLU A 34 5.98 29.40 -7.40
CA GLU A 34 6.32 27.99 -7.57
C GLU A 34 5.08 27.10 -7.44
N GLN A 35 4.96 26.16 -8.37
CA GLN A 35 3.78 25.32 -8.51
C GLN A 35 4.09 23.87 -8.08
N CYS A 36 3.17 23.27 -7.36
CA CYS A 36 3.17 21.85 -7.02
C CYS A 36 2.10 21.12 -7.84
N LEU A 37 2.49 20.05 -8.54
CA LEU A 37 1.57 19.18 -9.28
C LEU A 37 1.52 17.80 -8.60
N VAL A 38 0.32 17.40 -8.18
CA VAL A 38 0.06 16.09 -7.56
C VAL A 38 -0.71 15.21 -8.54
N LEU A 39 -0.15 14.05 -8.86
CA LEU A 39 -0.74 13.05 -9.75
C LEU A 39 -1.21 11.84 -8.95
N ASP A 40 -2.47 11.43 -9.15
CA ASP A 40 -3.02 10.24 -8.47
C ASP A 40 -4.10 9.57 -9.34
N GLU A 41 -4.15 8.25 -9.31
CA GLU A 41 -5.18 7.47 -10.03
C GLU A 41 -6.59 7.66 -9.46
N MET A 42 -6.69 7.99 -8.18
CA MET A 42 -7.97 8.19 -7.50
C MET A 42 -8.57 9.56 -7.81
N SER A 43 -9.89 9.65 -7.81
CA SER A 43 -10.62 10.92 -8.03
C SER A 43 -10.49 11.91 -6.86
N THR A 44 -10.19 11.42 -5.65
CA THR A 44 -10.09 12.26 -4.43
C THR A 44 -8.75 12.08 -3.75
N SER A 45 -8.25 13.14 -3.09
CA SER A 45 -7.06 13.07 -2.22
C SER A 45 -7.34 12.28 -0.94
N GLY A 46 -6.27 11.76 -0.32
CA GLY A 46 -6.34 11.04 0.96
C GLY A 46 -5.79 9.62 0.92
N GLY A 47 -5.48 9.10 -0.27
CA GLY A 47 -4.99 7.73 -0.46
C GLY A 47 -5.95 6.70 0.13
N GLN A 48 -5.41 5.62 0.70
CA GLN A 48 -6.24 4.55 1.27
C GLN A 48 -6.78 4.89 2.67
N ILE A 49 -6.06 5.72 3.43
CA ILE A 49 -6.37 5.99 4.84
C ILE A 49 -7.46 7.06 4.98
N TRP A 50 -7.33 8.18 4.26
CA TRP A 50 -8.23 9.33 4.35
C TRP A 50 -9.28 9.40 3.24
N ARG A 51 -9.44 8.31 2.48
CA ARG A 51 -10.48 8.19 1.45
C ARG A 51 -11.87 8.48 2.03
N SER A 52 -12.67 9.23 1.28
CA SER A 52 -14.05 9.62 1.63
C SER A 52 -14.16 10.68 2.73
N GLY A 53 -13.15 11.54 2.88
CA GLY A 53 -13.18 12.63 3.84
C GLY A 53 -13.05 12.13 5.28
N SER A 54 -11.89 12.21 5.87
CA SER A 54 -11.73 11.93 7.29
C SER A 54 -12.30 13.10 8.10
N THR A 55 -13.18 12.79 9.06
CA THR A 55 -13.66 13.75 10.06
C THR A 55 -12.65 13.98 11.20
N ASN A 56 -11.52 13.31 11.15
CA ASN A 56 -10.42 13.46 12.09
C ASN A 56 -9.75 14.83 11.90
N GLY A 57 -9.54 15.60 12.97
CA GLY A 57 -8.98 16.94 12.93
C GLY A 57 -7.63 17.03 12.20
N LEU A 58 -6.74 16.04 12.39
CA LEU A 58 -5.43 15.98 11.74
C LEU A 58 -5.59 15.79 10.21
N ALA A 59 -6.41 14.84 9.78
CA ALA A 59 -6.64 14.57 8.37
C ALA A 59 -7.33 15.76 7.68
N LYS A 60 -8.31 16.39 8.36
CA LYS A 60 -8.99 17.59 7.87
C LYS A 60 -8.01 18.74 7.63
N TYR A 61 -7.13 19.03 8.60
CA TYR A 61 -6.12 20.09 8.49
C TYR A 61 -5.26 19.93 7.21
N TRP A 62 -4.78 18.72 6.95
CA TRP A 62 -3.95 18.45 5.77
C TRP A 62 -4.75 18.46 4.47
N LEU A 63 -5.94 17.89 4.46
CA LEU A 63 -6.82 17.88 3.28
C LEU A 63 -7.28 19.29 2.89
N ASP A 64 -7.64 20.13 3.87
CA ASP A 64 -8.00 21.55 3.62
C ASP A 64 -6.82 22.31 3.00
N GLY A 65 -5.59 21.99 3.39
CA GLY A 65 -4.37 22.57 2.82
C GLY A 65 -4.17 22.28 1.33
N MET A 66 -4.76 21.23 0.79
CA MET A 66 -4.72 20.96 -0.66
C MET A 66 -5.46 21.98 -1.53
N SER A 67 -6.22 22.89 -0.91
CA SER A 67 -6.89 24.00 -1.60
C SER A 67 -6.01 25.24 -1.77
N LEU A 68 -4.75 25.21 -1.38
CA LEU A 68 -3.79 26.30 -1.61
C LEU A 68 -3.62 26.55 -3.12
N PRO A 69 -3.53 27.83 -3.55
CA PRO A 69 -3.63 28.22 -4.96
C PRO A 69 -2.48 27.67 -5.84
N ASN A 70 -1.34 27.39 -5.24
CA ASN A 70 -0.16 26.84 -5.92
C ASN A 70 -0.08 25.31 -5.88
N ILE A 71 -1.15 24.61 -5.45
CA ILE A 71 -1.26 23.15 -5.53
C ILE A 71 -2.27 22.79 -6.61
N HIS A 72 -1.80 22.04 -7.61
CA HIS A 72 -2.63 21.50 -8.67
C HIS A 72 -2.69 19.98 -8.55
N ARG A 73 -3.90 19.42 -8.63
CA ARG A 73 -4.09 17.98 -8.62
C ARG A 73 -4.66 17.51 -9.95
N LYS A 74 -4.13 16.40 -10.47
CA LYS A 74 -4.68 15.72 -11.65
C LYS A 74 -4.96 14.25 -11.34
N GLN A 75 -6.11 13.79 -11.79
CA GLN A 75 -6.44 12.37 -11.77
C GLN A 75 -5.86 11.67 -12.98
N GLY A 76 -5.26 10.50 -12.77
CA GLY A 76 -4.82 9.59 -13.80
C GLY A 76 -3.66 8.71 -13.33
N GLN A 77 -3.12 7.95 -14.25
CA GLN A 77 -2.20 6.87 -14.00
C GLN A 77 -0.79 7.22 -14.48
N VAL A 78 0.20 7.03 -13.62
CA VAL A 78 1.61 7.11 -14.03
C VAL A 78 1.99 5.81 -14.73
N LEU A 79 2.51 5.94 -15.94
CA LEU A 79 2.87 4.82 -16.82
C LEU A 79 4.37 4.52 -16.79
N ASP A 80 5.18 5.57 -16.65
CA ASP A 80 6.63 5.50 -16.62
C ASP A 80 7.24 6.66 -15.85
N VAL A 81 8.50 6.50 -15.43
CA VAL A 81 9.33 7.54 -14.82
C VAL A 81 10.49 7.83 -15.75
N LEU A 82 10.68 9.09 -16.10
CA LEU A 82 11.72 9.48 -17.05
C LEU A 82 13.13 9.21 -16.46
N PRO A 83 14.02 8.53 -17.21
CA PRO A 83 15.30 8.06 -16.65
C PRO A 83 16.31 9.18 -16.39
N GLN A 84 16.23 10.31 -17.10
CA GLN A 84 17.22 11.39 -17.04
C GLN A 84 16.72 12.71 -16.43
N LYS A 85 15.40 12.88 -16.31
CA LYS A 85 14.77 14.10 -15.80
C LYS A 85 13.78 13.76 -14.68
N PRO A 86 13.56 14.63 -13.69
CA PRO A 86 12.50 14.44 -12.69
C PRO A 86 11.12 14.64 -13.34
N GLY A 87 10.60 13.57 -13.94
CA GLY A 87 9.36 13.59 -14.69
C GLY A 87 8.73 12.21 -14.85
N VAL A 88 7.48 12.20 -15.29
CA VAL A 88 6.71 10.98 -15.51
C VAL A 88 5.89 11.07 -16.79
N VAL A 89 5.63 9.93 -17.39
CA VAL A 89 4.58 9.75 -18.40
C VAL A 89 3.27 9.46 -17.66
N PHE A 90 2.25 10.23 -17.94
CA PHE A 90 0.98 10.23 -17.23
C PHE A 90 -0.19 10.11 -18.18
N GLN A 91 -1.16 9.23 -17.87
CA GLN A 91 -2.39 9.08 -18.62
C GLN A 91 -3.59 9.53 -17.78
N SER A 92 -4.36 10.46 -18.32
CA SER A 92 -5.60 10.94 -17.72
C SER A 92 -6.76 9.93 -17.94
N PRO A 93 -7.87 10.04 -17.20
CA PRO A 93 -9.01 9.11 -17.31
C PRO A 93 -9.67 9.07 -18.71
N ASN A 94 -9.54 10.14 -19.50
CA ASN A 94 -10.02 10.18 -20.89
C ASN A 94 -9.07 9.47 -21.89
N GLY A 95 -7.97 8.87 -21.40
CA GLY A 95 -7.01 8.14 -22.23
C GLY A 95 -5.89 9.02 -22.83
N GLU A 96 -5.90 10.32 -22.59
CA GLU A 96 -4.86 11.22 -23.07
C GLU A 96 -3.55 11.03 -22.30
N THR A 97 -2.47 10.83 -23.03
CA THR A 97 -1.12 10.63 -22.46
C THR A 97 -0.29 11.90 -22.60
N GLN A 98 0.36 12.33 -21.54
CA GLN A 98 1.18 13.53 -21.50
C GLN A 98 2.41 13.33 -20.61
N ILE A 99 3.48 14.09 -20.87
CA ILE A 99 4.64 14.19 -19.99
C ILE A 99 4.38 15.29 -18.94
N CYS A 100 4.69 14.98 -17.69
CA CYS A 100 4.71 15.92 -16.59
C CYS A 100 6.15 16.00 -16.05
N LEU A 101 6.71 17.20 -15.99
CA LEU A 101 8.08 17.47 -15.52
C LEU A 101 8.05 18.24 -14.20
N GLY A 102 9.07 18.01 -13.36
CA GLY A 102 9.33 18.78 -12.15
C GLY A 102 10.76 19.26 -12.07
N ASN A 103 11.07 20.21 -11.20
CA ASN A 103 12.45 20.42 -10.77
C ASN A 103 12.87 19.29 -9.82
N ASP A 104 11.91 18.87 -8.96
CA ASP A 104 12.02 17.69 -8.11
C ASP A 104 10.80 16.78 -8.32
N LEU A 105 11.00 15.46 -8.23
CA LEU A 105 9.98 14.42 -8.28
C LEU A 105 9.91 13.69 -6.95
N VAL A 106 8.71 13.58 -6.39
CA VAL A 106 8.44 12.83 -5.15
C VAL A 106 7.57 11.61 -5.44
N LEU A 107 8.06 10.42 -5.13
CA LEU A 107 7.29 9.18 -5.16
C LEU A 107 6.67 8.91 -3.79
N ALA A 108 5.34 9.01 -3.71
CA ALA A 108 4.55 8.74 -2.52
C ALA A 108 3.54 7.62 -2.78
N THR A 109 4.02 6.52 -3.37
CA THR A 109 3.22 5.42 -3.92
C THR A 109 2.57 4.51 -2.87
N GLY A 110 2.87 4.73 -1.59
CA GLY A 110 2.23 4.02 -0.48
C GLY A 110 2.61 2.54 -0.38
N ALA A 111 1.67 1.74 0.09
CA ALA A 111 1.83 0.31 0.29
C ALA A 111 0.56 -0.45 -0.15
N ARG A 112 0.68 -1.76 -0.30
CA ARG A 112 -0.42 -2.68 -0.62
C ARG A 112 -0.48 -3.84 0.36
N GLU A 113 -1.60 -4.52 0.43
CA GLU A 113 -1.77 -5.68 1.31
C GLU A 113 -0.91 -6.86 0.86
N ARG A 114 -0.28 -7.54 1.83
CA ARG A 114 0.40 -8.80 1.61
C ARG A 114 -0.60 -9.93 1.69
N TRP A 115 -0.71 -10.66 0.59
CA TRP A 115 -1.50 -11.88 0.51
C TRP A 115 -0.63 -13.12 0.70
N ILE A 116 -1.08 -14.02 1.57
CA ILE A 116 -0.55 -15.39 1.66
C ILE A 116 -1.69 -16.32 1.22
N PRO A 117 -1.53 -17.07 0.13
CA PRO A 117 -2.53 -18.03 -0.32
C PRO A 117 -2.84 -19.09 0.72
N PHE A 118 -4.08 -19.55 0.77
CA PHE A 118 -4.53 -20.70 1.54
C PHE A 118 -5.67 -21.39 0.80
N PRO A 119 -6.01 -22.66 1.05
CA PRO A 119 -7.11 -23.33 0.38
C PRO A 119 -8.42 -22.56 0.48
N GLY A 120 -9.04 -22.22 -0.67
CA GLY A 120 -10.29 -21.49 -0.76
C GLY A 120 -10.19 -19.96 -0.69
N TRP A 121 -9.00 -19.35 -0.66
CA TRP A 121 -8.84 -17.89 -0.57
C TRP A 121 -9.37 -17.13 -1.80
N THR A 122 -9.58 -17.81 -2.93
CA THR A 122 -10.10 -17.20 -4.15
C THR A 122 -11.64 -17.12 -4.21
N LEU A 123 -12.35 -17.73 -3.25
CA LEU A 123 -13.80 -17.71 -3.20
C LEU A 123 -14.34 -16.28 -3.10
N PRO A 124 -15.44 -15.94 -3.83
CA PRO A 124 -16.20 -14.72 -3.61
C PRO A 124 -16.61 -14.60 -2.15
N GLY A 125 -16.32 -13.46 -1.51
CA GLY A 125 -16.50 -13.26 -0.07
C GLY A 125 -15.19 -13.28 0.73
N VAL A 126 -14.09 -13.84 0.17
CA VAL A 126 -12.75 -13.68 0.70
C VAL A 126 -12.13 -12.44 0.08
N VAL A 127 -11.81 -11.45 0.90
CA VAL A 127 -11.35 -10.12 0.47
C VAL A 127 -10.17 -9.63 1.32
N GLY A 128 -9.40 -8.70 0.80
CA GLY A 128 -8.37 -8.00 1.58
C GLY A 128 -9.00 -7.13 2.67
N MET A 129 -8.28 -6.87 3.72
CA MET A 129 -8.74 -6.02 4.83
C MET A 129 -9.05 -4.60 4.35
N GLY A 130 -8.10 -3.94 3.70
CA GLY A 130 -8.31 -2.62 3.10
C GLY A 130 -9.31 -2.67 1.95
N GLY A 131 -9.34 -3.78 1.20
CA GLY A 131 -10.34 -4.05 0.17
C GLY A 131 -11.75 -4.02 0.74
N LEU A 132 -12.03 -4.77 1.82
CA LEU A 132 -13.33 -4.74 2.49
C LEU A 132 -13.70 -3.34 2.98
N GLN A 133 -12.74 -2.64 3.62
CA GLN A 133 -12.97 -1.28 4.09
C GLN A 133 -13.31 -0.33 2.94
N ALA A 134 -12.60 -0.42 1.83
CA ALA A 134 -12.87 0.39 0.64
C ALA A 134 -14.25 0.09 0.05
N MET A 135 -14.60 -1.19 -0.10
CA MET A 135 -15.90 -1.62 -0.60
C MET A 135 -17.05 -1.12 0.29
N ILE A 136 -16.94 -1.20 1.61
CA ILE A 136 -17.94 -0.66 2.56
C ILE A 136 -18.10 0.85 2.36
N LYS A 137 -16.97 1.60 2.23
CA LYS A 137 -16.99 3.05 2.02
C LYS A 137 -17.62 3.45 0.67
N THR A 138 -17.56 2.57 -0.32
CA THR A 138 -18.14 2.79 -1.66
C THR A 138 -19.52 2.15 -1.86
N GLY A 139 -20.16 1.65 -0.79
CA GLY A 139 -21.55 1.25 -0.81
C GLY A 139 -21.82 -0.25 -0.66
N LEU A 140 -20.80 -1.10 -0.41
CA LEU A 140 -21.06 -2.50 -0.09
C LEU A 140 -21.89 -2.60 1.20
N CYS A 141 -23.09 -3.18 1.09
CA CYS A 141 -23.95 -3.44 2.24
C CYS A 141 -23.51 -4.71 2.97
N VAL A 142 -22.94 -4.54 4.16
CA VAL A 142 -22.60 -5.65 5.08
C VAL A 142 -23.56 -5.76 6.27
N ALA A 143 -24.66 -5.01 6.26
CA ALA A 143 -25.64 -5.05 7.35
C ALA A 143 -26.16 -6.48 7.57
N ASN A 144 -26.13 -6.94 8.83
CA ASN A 144 -26.47 -8.29 9.25
C ASN A 144 -25.59 -9.43 8.68
N LYS A 145 -24.59 -9.14 7.83
CA LYS A 145 -23.68 -10.15 7.31
C LYS A 145 -22.68 -10.57 8.39
N ARG A 146 -22.39 -11.87 8.43
CA ARG A 146 -21.40 -12.48 9.34
C ARG A 146 -20.00 -12.23 8.76
N VAL A 147 -19.17 -11.49 9.49
CA VAL A 147 -17.82 -11.09 9.04
C VAL A 147 -16.78 -11.64 10.00
N VAL A 148 -15.78 -12.31 9.45
CA VAL A 148 -14.56 -12.71 10.14
C VAL A 148 -13.41 -11.85 9.61
N ILE A 149 -12.62 -11.31 10.53
CA ILE A 149 -11.36 -10.63 10.20
C ILE A 149 -10.22 -11.45 10.78
N ALA A 150 -9.32 -11.92 9.94
CA ALA A 150 -8.24 -12.78 10.36
C ALA A 150 -6.96 -12.51 9.55
N GLY A 151 -5.88 -12.14 10.22
CA GLY A 151 -4.62 -11.84 9.56
C GLY A 151 -3.60 -11.25 10.51
N SER A 152 -2.97 -10.14 10.14
CA SER A 152 -1.94 -9.53 10.97
C SER A 152 -1.84 -8.02 10.81
N GLY A 153 -1.66 -7.36 11.93
CA GLY A 153 -1.27 -5.96 11.99
C GLY A 153 -2.40 -4.97 12.31
N PRO A 154 -2.02 -3.72 12.57
CA PRO A 154 -2.94 -2.70 13.08
C PRO A 154 -4.12 -2.37 12.17
N LEU A 155 -4.02 -2.65 10.84
CA LEU A 155 -5.10 -2.41 9.88
C LEU A 155 -6.40 -3.16 10.22
N MET A 156 -6.31 -4.28 10.95
CA MET A 156 -7.47 -5.06 11.37
C MET A 156 -8.49 -4.23 12.15
N TYR A 157 -8.03 -3.33 13.02
CA TYR A 157 -8.88 -2.55 13.92
C TYR A 157 -9.77 -1.51 13.20
N PRO A 158 -9.25 -0.64 12.30
CA PRO A 158 -10.09 0.26 11.53
C PRO A 158 -11.05 -0.48 10.58
N VAL A 159 -10.67 -1.65 10.05
CA VAL A 159 -11.57 -2.49 9.25
C VAL A 159 -12.70 -3.02 10.12
N ALA A 160 -12.41 -3.57 11.30
CA ALA A 160 -13.41 -4.03 12.28
C ALA A 160 -14.40 -2.92 12.64
N ARG A 161 -13.90 -1.70 12.86
CA ARG A 161 -14.77 -0.52 13.12
C ARG A 161 -15.64 -0.16 11.92
N SER A 162 -15.12 -0.28 10.70
CA SER A 162 -15.91 -0.03 9.48
C SER A 162 -17.07 -1.03 9.35
N VAL A 163 -16.81 -2.31 9.62
CA VAL A 163 -17.84 -3.37 9.66
C VAL A 163 -18.91 -3.06 10.70
N GLN A 164 -18.52 -2.71 11.93
CA GLN A 164 -19.49 -2.37 12.99
C GLN A 164 -20.33 -1.14 12.65
N LYS A 165 -19.71 -0.06 12.11
CA LYS A 165 -20.44 1.14 11.68
C LYS A 165 -21.45 0.83 10.58
N ALA A 166 -21.12 -0.10 9.67
CA ALA A 166 -22.01 -0.57 8.62
C ALA A 166 -23.00 -1.65 9.09
N LYS A 167 -23.18 -1.84 10.43
CA LYS A 167 -24.08 -2.81 11.04
C LYS A 167 -23.83 -4.27 10.65
N GLY A 168 -22.59 -4.61 10.26
CA GLY A 168 -22.15 -5.99 10.07
C GLY A 168 -21.97 -6.72 11.40
N LYS A 169 -22.20 -8.02 11.40
CA LYS A 169 -21.98 -8.91 12.55
C LYS A 169 -20.52 -9.37 12.57
N LEU A 170 -19.64 -8.64 13.27
CA LEU A 170 -18.25 -9.04 13.43
C LEU A 170 -18.15 -10.21 14.42
N LEU A 171 -17.84 -11.40 13.90
CA LEU A 171 -17.80 -12.64 14.68
C LEU A 171 -16.44 -12.84 15.37
N LEU A 172 -15.35 -12.49 14.67
CA LEU A 172 -13.99 -12.76 15.14
C LEU A 172 -13.02 -11.70 14.58
N LEU A 173 -12.04 -11.33 15.40
CA LEU A 173 -10.89 -10.51 15.02
C LEU A 173 -9.61 -11.26 15.41
N ALA A 174 -9.09 -12.13 14.54
CA ALA A 174 -8.01 -13.06 14.87
C ALA A 174 -6.65 -12.55 14.38
N GLU A 175 -5.71 -12.37 15.30
CA GLU A 175 -4.34 -11.98 15.00
C GLU A 175 -3.43 -13.23 14.95
N GLN A 176 -2.67 -13.39 13.86
CA GLN A 176 -1.75 -14.52 13.70
C GLN A 176 -0.45 -14.38 14.52
N ALA A 177 -0.06 -13.16 14.87
CA ALA A 177 1.14 -12.94 15.67
C ALA A 177 1.03 -13.66 17.03
N SER A 178 2.14 -14.18 17.50
CA SER A 178 2.18 -14.89 18.80
C SER A 178 2.00 -13.91 19.95
N PHE A 179 1.51 -14.42 21.09
CA PHE A 179 1.37 -13.64 22.31
C PHE A 179 2.67 -12.95 22.71
N ALA A 180 3.81 -13.64 22.59
CA ALA A 180 5.12 -13.07 22.93
C ALA A 180 5.49 -11.88 22.06
N LYS A 181 5.24 -11.94 20.73
CA LYS A 181 5.46 -10.83 19.82
C LYS A 181 4.58 -9.64 20.16
N LEU A 182 3.30 -9.88 20.45
CA LEU A 182 2.35 -8.81 20.82
C LEU A 182 2.67 -8.20 22.19
N ALA A 183 3.09 -8.99 23.17
CA ALA A 183 3.53 -8.50 24.46
C ALA A 183 4.75 -7.59 24.31
N ASN A 184 5.75 -8.00 23.51
CA ASN A 184 6.90 -7.15 23.18
C ASN A 184 6.47 -5.85 22.48
N PHE A 185 5.59 -5.92 21.49
CA PHE A 185 5.04 -4.75 20.81
C PHE A 185 4.38 -3.78 21.79
N THR A 186 3.51 -4.31 22.65
CA THR A 186 2.78 -3.52 23.67
C THR A 186 3.73 -2.86 24.67
N ALA A 187 4.81 -3.54 25.06
CA ALA A 187 5.82 -2.98 25.96
C ALA A 187 6.56 -1.78 25.36
N HIS A 188 6.65 -1.68 24.04
CA HIS A 188 7.27 -0.55 23.33
C HIS A 188 6.29 0.58 23.00
N LEU A 189 4.96 0.36 23.06
CA LEU A 189 3.94 1.37 22.75
C LEU A 189 4.04 2.67 23.56
N PRO A 190 4.45 2.70 24.83
CA PRO A 190 4.61 3.94 25.57
C PRO A 190 5.59 4.94 24.94
N ALA A 191 6.56 4.46 24.14
CA ALA A 191 7.44 5.32 23.34
C ALA A 191 6.71 6.02 22.16
N TYR A 192 5.47 5.61 21.85
CA TYR A 192 4.63 6.11 20.75
C TYR A 192 3.22 6.45 21.31
N PRO A 193 3.06 7.49 22.14
CA PRO A 193 1.81 7.78 22.84
C PRO A 193 0.62 7.96 21.88
N GLU A 194 0.82 8.57 20.70
CA GLU A 194 -0.19 8.70 19.68
C GLU A 194 -0.74 7.34 19.21
N LYS A 195 0.13 6.33 19.09
CA LYS A 195 -0.27 4.96 18.72
C LYS A 195 -0.87 4.21 19.91
N ALA A 196 -0.39 4.43 21.09
CA ALA A 196 -0.96 3.87 22.33
C ALA A 196 -2.41 4.35 22.53
N PHE A 197 -2.67 5.66 22.40
CA PHE A 197 -4.03 6.21 22.49
C PHE A 197 -4.96 5.70 21.38
N GLU A 198 -4.45 5.60 20.14
CA GLU A 198 -5.20 5.02 19.03
C GLU A 198 -5.60 3.56 19.35
N ALA A 199 -4.65 2.73 19.78
CA ALA A 199 -4.89 1.33 20.15
C ALA A 199 -5.92 1.20 21.27
N LEU A 200 -5.79 1.98 22.36
CA LEU A 200 -6.76 2.01 23.46
C LEU A 200 -8.15 2.39 22.96
N GLY A 201 -8.26 3.37 22.07
CA GLY A 201 -9.51 3.77 21.46
C GLY A 201 -10.19 2.66 20.64
N TYR A 202 -9.40 1.82 19.96
CA TYR A 202 -9.95 0.63 19.27
C TYR A 202 -10.35 -0.47 20.26
N LEU A 203 -9.50 -0.80 21.22
CA LEU A 203 -9.78 -1.82 22.22
C LEU A 203 -11.07 -1.52 22.99
N ALA A 204 -11.26 -0.27 23.42
CA ALA A 204 -12.47 0.18 24.09
C ALA A 204 -13.76 0.02 23.24
N LYS A 205 -13.64 0.13 21.90
CA LYS A 205 -14.79 0.00 20.99
C LYS A 205 -15.04 -1.43 20.52
N LEU A 206 -14.03 -2.30 20.63
CA LEU A 206 -14.07 -3.68 20.14
C LEU A 206 -14.08 -4.71 21.30
N TRP A 207 -14.20 -4.30 22.54
CA TRP A 207 -14.05 -5.15 23.74
C TRP A 207 -15.00 -6.36 23.77
N LYS A 208 -16.17 -6.28 23.09
CA LYS A 208 -17.13 -7.39 22.97
C LYS A 208 -16.81 -8.38 21.85
N VAL A 209 -15.82 -8.08 21.01
CA VAL A 209 -15.45 -8.94 19.88
C VAL A 209 -14.39 -9.94 20.35
N SER A 210 -14.63 -11.22 20.07
CA SER A 210 -13.61 -12.26 20.32
C SER A 210 -12.36 -11.98 19.49
N SER A 211 -11.23 -11.78 20.16
CA SER A 211 -9.97 -11.36 19.53
C SER A 211 -8.80 -12.29 19.93
N PRO A 212 -8.82 -13.56 19.50
CA PRO A 212 -7.75 -14.50 19.81
C PRO A 212 -6.44 -14.10 19.09
N VAL A 213 -5.34 -14.31 19.78
CA VAL A 213 -3.97 -14.16 19.26
C VAL A 213 -3.36 -15.53 18.91
N GLY A 214 -2.33 -15.54 18.06
CA GLY A 214 -1.74 -16.80 17.58
C GLY A 214 -2.75 -17.64 16.79
N THR A 215 -3.70 -17.00 16.12
CA THR A 215 -4.83 -17.66 15.44
C THR A 215 -4.91 -17.17 13.98
N TRP A 216 -5.04 -18.12 13.06
CA TRP A 216 -5.07 -17.82 11.63
C TRP A 216 -6.06 -18.67 10.86
N VAL A 217 -6.36 -18.28 9.63
CA VAL A 217 -7.18 -19.05 8.69
C VAL A 217 -6.37 -20.22 8.16
N GLN A 218 -6.91 -21.42 8.27
CA GLN A 218 -6.37 -22.64 7.69
C GLN A 218 -6.95 -22.91 6.30
N GLN A 219 -8.26 -22.69 6.14
CA GLN A 219 -9.00 -22.95 4.92
C GLN A 219 -10.28 -22.13 4.90
N ALA A 220 -10.77 -21.77 3.70
CA ALA A 220 -12.11 -21.28 3.45
C ALA A 220 -12.86 -22.25 2.53
N GLY A 221 -14.19 -22.28 2.60
CA GLY A 221 -14.99 -23.15 1.76
C GLY A 221 -16.43 -22.65 1.60
N GLY A 222 -17.11 -23.26 0.64
CA GLY A 222 -18.50 -23.00 0.26
C GLY A 222 -18.74 -23.36 -1.20
N GLU A 223 -20.00 -23.37 -1.61
CA GLU A 223 -20.41 -23.66 -2.98
C GLU A 223 -20.51 -22.35 -3.79
N GLY A 224 -19.53 -22.12 -4.69
CA GLY A 224 -19.45 -20.92 -5.52
C GLY A 224 -19.16 -19.61 -4.78
N ARG A 225 -19.21 -19.59 -3.46
CA ARG A 225 -18.91 -18.44 -2.58
C ARG A 225 -18.49 -18.89 -1.20
N LEU A 226 -17.95 -17.96 -0.42
CA LEU A 226 -17.62 -18.20 0.98
C LEU A 226 -18.89 -18.49 1.80
N GLU A 227 -18.89 -19.59 2.53
CA GLU A 227 -19.93 -19.97 3.50
C GLU A 227 -19.32 -20.19 4.88
N TRP A 228 -18.07 -20.62 4.95
CA TRP A 228 -17.40 -20.93 6.19
C TRP A 228 -15.89 -20.75 6.09
N VAL A 229 -15.25 -20.57 7.24
CA VAL A 229 -13.80 -20.58 7.41
C VAL A 229 -13.40 -21.60 8.48
N GLN A 230 -12.28 -22.25 8.27
CA GLN A 230 -11.63 -23.07 9.28
C GLN A 230 -10.49 -22.26 9.88
N MET A 231 -10.58 -22.00 11.18
CA MET A 231 -9.57 -21.30 11.97
C MET A 231 -8.71 -22.30 12.71
N THR A 232 -7.46 -21.93 13.01
CA THR A 232 -6.57 -22.73 13.86
C THR A 232 -5.68 -21.84 14.72
N ASN A 233 -5.26 -22.38 15.87
CA ASN A 233 -4.18 -21.80 16.70
C ASN A 233 -2.95 -22.72 16.76
N GLY A 234 -2.84 -23.67 15.83
CA GLY A 234 -1.79 -24.69 15.77
C GLY A 234 -2.04 -25.91 16.66
N LYS A 235 -2.88 -25.81 17.69
CA LYS A 235 -3.25 -26.92 18.59
C LYS A 235 -4.65 -27.46 18.33
N LYS A 236 -5.57 -26.58 18.01
CA LYS A 236 -6.98 -26.89 17.73
C LYS A 236 -7.39 -26.18 16.45
N SER A 237 -8.30 -26.81 15.70
CA SER A 237 -8.96 -26.22 14.55
C SER A 237 -10.46 -26.26 14.76
N TRP A 238 -11.16 -25.19 14.31
CA TRP A 238 -12.61 -25.11 14.40
C TRP A 238 -13.16 -24.39 13.17
N ARG A 239 -14.39 -24.71 12.81
CA ARG A 239 -15.13 -24.14 11.68
C ARG A 239 -16.09 -23.07 12.18
N MET A 240 -16.19 -21.99 11.40
CA MET A 240 -17.16 -20.90 11.63
C MET A 240 -17.85 -20.58 10.31
N GLU A 241 -19.17 -20.42 10.35
CA GLU A 241 -19.93 -19.91 9.21
C GLU A 241 -19.74 -18.40 9.10
N CYS A 242 -19.49 -17.91 7.89
CA CYS A 242 -19.38 -16.48 7.62
C CYS A 242 -19.72 -16.14 6.17
N ASP A 243 -20.14 -14.90 5.95
CA ASP A 243 -20.49 -14.39 4.62
C ASP A 243 -19.30 -13.61 3.99
N TYR A 244 -18.42 -13.07 4.83
CA TYR A 244 -17.19 -12.39 4.43
C TYR A 244 -16.01 -12.77 5.33
N LEU A 245 -14.87 -13.01 4.72
CA LEU A 245 -13.57 -13.11 5.37
C LEU A 245 -12.69 -11.96 4.89
N ALA A 246 -12.33 -11.04 5.79
CA ALA A 246 -11.29 -10.06 5.52
C ALA A 246 -9.95 -10.59 6.01
N THR A 247 -8.97 -10.73 5.12
CA THR A 247 -7.67 -11.30 5.48
C THR A 247 -6.52 -10.54 4.83
N GLY A 248 -5.35 -10.62 5.45
CA GLY A 248 -4.11 -10.01 4.98
C GLY A 248 -3.01 -10.14 6.03
N CYS A 249 -1.78 -10.19 5.57
CA CYS A 249 -0.61 -10.39 6.44
C CYS A 249 0.30 -9.16 6.38
N HIS A 250 -0.11 -8.08 7.06
CA HIS A 250 0.59 -6.80 7.04
C HIS A 250 0.58 -6.14 5.64
N LEU A 251 1.28 -5.03 5.49
CA LEU A 251 1.42 -4.31 4.22
C LEU A 251 2.83 -4.50 3.65
N ILE A 252 2.98 -4.28 2.35
CA ILE A 252 4.25 -4.24 1.64
C ILE A 252 4.37 -2.94 0.85
N PRO A 253 5.55 -2.30 0.85
CA PRO A 253 5.80 -1.07 0.10
C PRO A 253 5.54 -1.22 -1.40
N ASN A 254 4.98 -0.19 -2.03
CA ASN A 254 4.89 -0.08 -3.49
C ASN A 254 6.17 0.54 -4.03
N ILE A 255 7.09 -0.31 -4.46
CA ILE A 255 8.43 0.08 -4.89
C ILE A 255 8.62 0.08 -6.41
N ASP A 256 7.60 -0.32 -7.15
CA ASP A 256 7.75 -0.64 -8.58
C ASP A 256 8.18 0.59 -9.40
N LEU A 257 7.55 1.76 -9.20
CA LEU A 257 7.95 3.01 -9.88
C LEU A 257 9.36 3.46 -9.49
N ALA A 258 9.75 3.32 -8.24
CA ALA A 258 11.11 3.63 -7.79
C ALA A 258 12.16 2.68 -8.42
N ARG A 259 11.81 1.40 -8.57
CA ARG A 259 12.64 0.42 -9.29
C ARG A 259 12.81 0.81 -10.76
N MET A 260 11.72 1.20 -11.44
CA MET A 260 11.77 1.68 -12.83
C MET A 260 12.64 2.94 -12.97
N ALA A 261 12.56 3.84 -12.00
CA ALA A 261 13.40 5.03 -11.93
C ALA A 261 14.88 4.71 -11.61
N GLY A 262 15.25 3.45 -11.36
CA GLY A 262 16.60 3.03 -11.01
C GLY A 262 17.02 3.39 -9.58
N CYS A 263 16.06 3.59 -8.67
CA CYS A 263 16.36 3.82 -7.26
C CYS A 263 16.88 2.56 -6.57
N THR A 264 17.77 2.72 -5.60
CA THR A 264 18.23 1.63 -4.75
C THR A 264 17.08 1.14 -3.87
N ILE A 265 16.83 -0.19 -3.92
CA ILE A 265 15.87 -0.87 -3.06
C ILE A 265 16.64 -1.68 -2.02
N GLU A 266 16.25 -1.53 -0.76
CA GLU A 266 16.86 -2.26 0.36
C GLU A 266 15.76 -2.80 1.28
N LYS A 267 15.82 -4.10 1.60
CA LYS A 267 14.80 -4.78 2.44
C LYS A 267 13.36 -4.55 1.95
N ASP A 268 13.13 -4.70 0.64
CA ASP A 268 11.84 -4.50 -0.02
C ASP A 268 11.22 -3.08 0.16
N ARG A 269 12.04 -2.07 0.34
CA ARG A 269 11.63 -0.66 0.43
C ARG A 269 12.59 0.26 -0.33
N VAL A 270 12.12 1.43 -0.71
CA VAL A 270 12.96 2.45 -1.35
C VAL A 270 13.94 2.99 -0.31
N LYS A 271 15.26 2.91 -0.64
CA LYS A 271 16.30 3.50 0.20
C LYS A 271 16.33 5.00 0.02
N VAL A 272 16.29 5.73 1.14
CA VAL A 272 16.34 7.20 1.17
C VAL A 272 17.29 7.68 2.27
N ASP A 273 17.75 8.91 2.12
CA ASP A 273 18.46 9.64 3.17
C ASP A 273 17.51 10.28 4.19
N SER A 274 18.05 11.10 5.09
CA SER A 274 17.28 11.78 6.13
C SER A 274 16.30 12.83 5.60
N LEU A 275 16.45 13.28 4.36
CA LEU A 275 15.57 14.25 3.71
C LEU A 275 14.56 13.59 2.75
N GLY A 276 14.59 12.26 2.64
CA GLY A 276 13.75 11.50 1.71
C GLY A 276 14.32 11.40 0.31
N GLN A 277 15.54 11.85 0.05
CA GLN A 277 16.19 11.76 -1.26
C GLN A 277 16.62 10.32 -1.54
N THR A 278 16.37 9.84 -2.74
CA THR A 278 16.75 8.50 -3.20
C THR A 278 18.21 8.48 -3.71
N SER A 279 18.65 7.34 -4.23
CA SER A 279 19.95 7.25 -4.93
C SER A 279 20.00 8.03 -6.25
N ARG A 280 18.89 8.64 -6.66
CA ARG A 280 18.78 9.47 -7.86
C ARG A 280 18.62 10.93 -7.45
N SER A 281 19.42 11.83 -8.07
CA SER A 281 19.29 13.26 -7.85
C SER A 281 17.91 13.77 -8.28
N HIS A 282 17.36 14.74 -7.54
CA HIS A 282 16.04 15.31 -7.78
C HIS A 282 14.88 14.31 -7.73
N LEU A 283 15.09 13.13 -7.14
CA LEU A 283 14.07 12.12 -6.92
C LEU A 283 14.00 11.75 -5.44
N TYR A 284 12.86 12.00 -4.85
CA TYR A 284 12.54 11.70 -3.44
C TYR A 284 11.55 10.54 -3.36
N ALA A 285 11.57 9.81 -2.26
CA ALA A 285 10.54 8.83 -1.92
C ALA A 285 10.12 9.02 -0.46
N ILE A 286 8.81 9.02 -0.20
CA ILE A 286 8.23 9.29 1.11
C ILE A 286 7.02 8.39 1.41
N GLY A 287 6.70 8.28 2.68
CA GLY A 287 5.57 7.48 3.15
C GLY A 287 5.86 5.98 3.10
N GLU A 288 4.82 5.18 2.90
CA GLU A 288 4.92 3.74 3.10
C GLU A 288 5.75 3.00 2.04
N CYS A 289 6.07 3.61 0.90
CA CYS A 289 7.03 3.03 -0.05
C CYS A 289 8.46 2.95 0.50
N THR A 290 8.78 3.72 1.55
CA THR A 290 10.05 3.69 2.28
C THR A 290 9.99 2.87 3.58
N GLY A 291 8.86 2.20 3.84
CA GLY A 291 8.60 1.38 5.02
C GLY A 291 7.24 1.69 5.64
N VAL A 292 6.52 0.64 6.04
CA VAL A 292 5.16 0.76 6.57
C VAL A 292 5.20 1.22 8.03
N GLY A 293 4.79 2.46 8.31
CA GLY A 293 4.86 3.07 9.65
C GLY A 293 3.63 3.89 10.04
N GLY A 294 2.61 3.94 9.18
CA GLY A 294 1.36 4.64 9.44
C GLY A 294 1.39 6.13 9.08
N ALA A 295 0.26 6.80 9.33
CA ALA A 295 0.02 8.15 8.84
C ALA A 295 0.98 9.20 9.43
N GLU A 296 1.31 9.12 10.72
CA GLU A 296 2.16 10.10 11.40
C GLU A 296 3.59 10.09 10.86
N ARG A 297 4.15 8.89 10.62
CA ARG A 297 5.45 8.77 9.94
C ARG A 297 5.38 9.33 8.52
N ALA A 298 4.33 8.98 7.78
CA ALA A 298 4.11 9.45 6.42
C ALA A 298 4.03 10.98 6.35
N ILE A 299 3.30 11.61 7.28
CA ILE A 299 3.23 13.07 7.41
C ILE A 299 4.59 13.67 7.73
N ALA A 300 5.31 13.12 8.72
CA ALA A 300 6.64 13.61 9.11
C ALA A 300 7.61 13.60 7.91
N GLN A 301 7.65 12.51 7.15
CA GLN A 301 8.46 12.45 5.93
C GLN A 301 7.99 13.44 4.86
N GLY A 302 6.67 13.62 4.71
CA GLY A 302 6.10 14.60 3.79
C GLY A 302 6.53 16.03 4.13
N ILE A 303 6.50 16.41 5.41
CA ILE A 303 6.96 17.72 5.87
C ILE A 303 8.45 17.91 5.52
N VAL A 304 9.29 16.93 5.83
CA VAL A 304 10.72 16.99 5.58
C VAL A 304 11.01 17.15 4.08
N ALA A 305 10.42 16.33 3.23
CA ALA A 305 10.64 16.39 1.80
C ALA A 305 10.05 17.68 1.17
N GLY A 306 8.88 18.13 1.65
CA GLY A 306 8.27 19.40 1.20
C GLY A 306 9.13 20.62 1.54
N LEU A 307 9.75 20.67 2.73
CA LEU A 307 10.70 21.71 3.11
C LEU A 307 11.97 21.65 2.26
N ALA A 308 12.51 20.45 2.03
CA ALA A 308 13.70 20.27 1.21
C ALA A 308 13.48 20.76 -0.23
N ALA A 309 12.35 20.40 -0.83
CA ALA A 309 11.96 20.84 -2.17
C ALA A 309 11.69 22.37 -2.24
N ALA A 310 11.21 22.98 -1.15
CA ALA A 310 11.01 24.43 -1.03
C ALA A 310 12.32 25.20 -0.75
N GLY A 311 13.49 24.54 -0.81
CA GLY A 311 14.79 25.17 -0.53
C GLY A 311 15.09 25.40 0.96
N GLN A 312 14.19 25.02 1.88
CA GLN A 312 14.28 25.22 3.33
C GLN A 312 15.10 24.09 4.00
N ARG A 313 16.36 23.88 3.54
CA ARG A 313 17.16 22.73 3.95
C ARG A 313 17.44 22.64 5.44
N GLU A 314 17.77 23.78 6.11
CA GLU A 314 18.05 23.81 7.55
C GLU A 314 16.82 23.37 8.35
N LEU A 315 15.65 23.91 8.02
CA LEU A 315 14.39 23.54 8.65
C LEU A 315 14.03 22.08 8.38
N SER A 316 14.28 21.61 7.16
CA SER A 316 14.11 20.19 6.79
C SER A 316 14.99 19.27 7.63
N HIS A 317 16.26 19.59 7.81
CA HIS A 317 17.16 18.83 8.69
C HIS A 317 16.68 18.83 10.15
N HIS A 318 16.23 19.97 10.65
CA HIS A 318 15.67 20.05 12.00
C HIS A 318 14.45 19.13 12.17
N GLN A 319 13.52 19.15 11.23
CA GLN A 319 12.34 18.29 11.25
C GLN A 319 12.67 16.79 11.06
N SER A 320 13.74 16.47 10.34
CA SER A 320 14.16 15.09 10.13
C SER A 320 14.65 14.39 11.41
N ALA A 321 14.99 15.12 12.45
CA ALA A 321 15.42 14.57 13.74
C ALA A 321 14.37 13.65 14.41
N ALA A 322 13.09 13.78 14.04
CA ALA A 322 12.03 12.90 14.53
C ALA A 322 11.95 11.55 13.78
N LEU A 323 12.53 11.44 12.57
CA LEU A 323 12.37 10.26 11.71
C LEU A 323 13.01 8.98 12.28
N PRO A 324 14.18 8.99 12.97
CA PRO A 324 14.75 7.79 13.56
C PRO A 324 13.83 7.08 14.57
N ARG A 325 12.98 7.83 15.30
CA ARG A 325 11.96 7.24 16.18
C ARG A 325 10.95 6.42 15.35
N TRP A 326 10.49 6.96 14.23
CA TRP A 326 9.54 6.29 13.35
C TRP A 326 10.16 5.09 12.62
N GLU A 327 11.45 5.16 12.30
CA GLU A 327 12.15 4.01 11.70
C GLU A 327 12.22 2.82 12.67
N ARG A 328 12.48 3.06 13.96
CA ARG A 328 12.38 2.01 14.99
C ARG A 328 10.96 1.45 15.12
N PHE A 329 9.93 2.29 14.92
CA PHE A 329 8.55 1.82 14.91
C PHE A 329 8.25 0.90 13.72
N VAL A 330 8.75 1.23 12.51
CA VAL A 330 8.65 0.35 11.33
C VAL A 330 9.28 -1.02 11.62
N GLN A 331 10.50 -1.03 12.18
CA GLN A 331 11.18 -2.28 12.53
C GLN A 331 10.39 -3.10 13.56
N LEU A 332 9.78 -2.44 14.53
CA LEU A 332 8.92 -3.06 15.53
C LEU A 332 7.66 -3.68 14.88
N LEU A 333 7.03 -2.98 13.96
CA LEU A 333 5.89 -3.48 13.19
C LEU A 333 6.28 -4.71 12.35
N ASP A 334 7.38 -4.62 11.59
CA ASP A 334 7.87 -5.71 10.74
C ASP A 334 8.21 -6.96 11.57
N ALA A 335 8.89 -6.80 12.71
CA ALA A 335 9.24 -7.90 13.60
C ALA A 335 8.01 -8.57 14.24
N THR A 336 6.99 -7.77 14.58
CA THR A 336 5.79 -8.27 15.27
C THR A 336 4.83 -8.95 14.30
N PHE A 337 4.53 -8.30 13.17
CA PHE A 337 3.43 -8.68 12.27
C PHE A 337 3.88 -9.41 11.01
N SER A 338 5.16 -9.81 10.92
CA SER A 338 5.63 -10.69 9.84
C SER A 338 4.82 -12.00 9.82
N PRO A 339 4.51 -12.52 8.63
CA PRO A 339 3.84 -13.80 8.50
C PRO A 339 4.60 -14.92 9.23
N ARG A 340 3.87 -15.78 9.88
CA ARG A 340 4.43 -16.99 10.49
C ARG A 340 4.66 -18.08 9.45
N SER A 341 5.62 -18.97 9.67
CA SER A 341 5.95 -20.07 8.74
C SER A 341 4.78 -20.99 8.49
N GLU A 342 3.96 -21.27 9.53
CA GLU A 342 2.83 -22.19 9.44
C GLU A 342 1.73 -21.72 8.44
N LEU A 343 1.71 -20.43 8.09
CA LEU A 343 0.85 -19.95 7.00
C LEU A 343 1.31 -20.44 5.62
N LEU A 344 2.59 -20.70 5.44
CA LEU A 344 3.17 -21.22 4.20
C LEU A 344 3.04 -22.75 4.14
N ASP A 345 3.13 -23.43 5.27
CA ASP A 345 3.09 -24.89 5.37
C ASP A 345 1.68 -25.49 5.08
N GLN A 346 0.62 -24.68 5.20
CA GLN A 346 -0.76 -25.16 4.98
C GLN A 346 -1.19 -25.15 3.50
N ILE A 347 -0.33 -24.65 2.59
CA ILE A 347 -0.62 -24.56 1.17
C ILE A 347 -0.56 -25.94 0.53
N ARG A 348 -1.62 -26.30 -0.23
CA ARG A 348 -1.75 -27.59 -0.90
C ARG A 348 -1.40 -27.48 -2.38
N GLU A 349 -1.18 -28.60 -3.04
CA GLU A 349 -0.87 -28.66 -4.47
C GLU A 349 -1.92 -27.95 -5.36
N ASP A 350 -3.19 -28.01 -4.96
CA ASP A 350 -4.33 -27.37 -5.65
C ASP A 350 -4.59 -25.93 -5.24
N THR A 351 -3.89 -25.41 -4.22
CA THR A 351 -4.08 -24.03 -3.76
C THR A 351 -3.64 -23.05 -4.83
N ILE A 352 -4.54 -22.19 -5.28
CA ILE A 352 -4.23 -21.14 -6.25
C ILE A 352 -3.24 -20.14 -5.65
N VAL A 353 -2.15 -19.86 -6.35
CA VAL A 353 -1.16 -18.83 -6.00
C VAL A 353 -1.36 -17.58 -6.85
N CYS A 354 -1.59 -17.74 -8.14
CA CYS A 354 -1.93 -16.63 -9.04
C CYS A 354 -3.43 -16.63 -9.35
N ARG A 355 -4.18 -15.72 -8.71
CA ARG A 355 -5.63 -15.61 -8.90
C ARG A 355 -6.03 -15.11 -10.29
N CYS A 356 -5.17 -14.33 -10.96
CA CYS A 356 -5.48 -13.77 -12.28
C CYS A 356 -5.40 -14.81 -13.42
N GLU A 357 -4.55 -15.82 -13.26
CA GLU A 357 -4.27 -16.85 -14.25
C GLU A 357 -4.60 -18.26 -13.71
N ASP A 358 -5.25 -18.34 -12.53
CA ASP A 358 -5.66 -19.58 -11.87
C ASP A 358 -4.54 -20.64 -11.73
N ILE A 359 -3.32 -20.17 -11.38
CA ILE A 359 -2.15 -21.04 -11.27
C ILE A 359 -2.05 -21.62 -9.86
N PRO A 360 -2.17 -22.96 -9.71
CA PRO A 360 -2.02 -23.62 -8.42
C PRO A 360 -0.56 -23.79 -8.00
N HIS A 361 -0.34 -23.99 -6.71
CA HIS A 361 0.96 -24.23 -6.09
C HIS A 361 1.75 -25.36 -6.76
N GLY A 362 1.10 -26.50 -7.04
CA GLY A 362 1.75 -27.65 -7.63
C GLY A 362 2.38 -27.41 -9.00
N LYS A 363 1.84 -26.45 -9.78
CA LYS A 363 2.45 -26.05 -11.07
C LYS A 363 3.68 -25.16 -10.91
N ILE A 364 3.79 -24.44 -9.80
CA ILE A 364 4.89 -23.48 -9.56
C ILE A 364 6.06 -24.15 -8.80
N LYS A 365 5.74 -25.00 -7.85
CA LYS A 365 6.70 -25.68 -6.95
C LYS A 365 7.89 -26.36 -7.66
N PRO A 366 7.73 -27.00 -8.85
CA PRO A 366 8.85 -27.62 -9.56
C PRO A 366 9.81 -26.63 -10.22
N MET A 367 9.43 -25.33 -10.33
CA MET A 367 10.22 -24.33 -11.02
C MET A 367 11.39 -23.85 -10.16
N SER A 368 12.46 -23.41 -10.81
CA SER A 368 13.69 -22.97 -10.13
C SER A 368 13.74 -21.47 -9.86
N CYS A 369 12.97 -20.67 -10.59
CA CYS A 369 12.96 -19.21 -10.46
C CYS A 369 11.66 -18.58 -10.98
N TRP A 370 11.48 -17.28 -10.66
CA TRP A 370 10.33 -16.49 -11.13
C TRP A 370 10.17 -16.52 -12.65
N ARG A 371 11.28 -16.34 -13.41
CA ARG A 371 11.23 -16.29 -14.86
C ARG A 371 10.75 -17.59 -15.46
N GLU A 372 11.24 -18.72 -14.99
CA GLU A 372 10.79 -20.04 -15.43
C GLU A 372 9.31 -20.23 -15.11
N ALA A 373 8.89 -19.98 -13.87
CA ALA A 373 7.49 -20.06 -13.48
C ALA A 373 6.59 -19.17 -14.34
N LYS A 374 7.01 -17.94 -14.63
CA LYS A 374 6.29 -17.01 -15.51
C LYS A 374 6.14 -17.56 -16.93
N LEU A 375 7.21 -18.07 -17.51
CA LEU A 375 7.21 -18.60 -18.91
C LEU A 375 6.39 -19.89 -19.04
N GLN A 376 6.51 -20.80 -18.07
CA GLN A 376 5.86 -22.09 -18.11
C GLN A 376 4.39 -22.07 -17.67
N THR A 377 4.01 -21.16 -16.78
CA THR A 377 2.67 -21.15 -16.17
C THR A 377 1.90 -19.85 -16.35
N ARG A 378 2.49 -18.80 -16.90
CA ARG A 378 1.95 -17.44 -16.96
C ARG A 378 1.85 -16.73 -15.59
N LEU A 379 2.54 -17.23 -14.57
CA LEU A 379 2.61 -16.60 -13.24
C LEU A 379 2.96 -15.11 -13.35
N GLY A 380 2.12 -14.23 -12.82
CA GLY A 380 2.35 -12.78 -12.84
C GLY A 380 2.06 -12.07 -14.17
N MET A 381 1.51 -12.77 -15.18
CA MET A 381 1.16 -12.16 -16.48
C MET A 381 -0.26 -11.59 -16.53
N GLY A 382 -1.10 -11.87 -15.54
CA GLY A 382 -2.47 -11.37 -15.50
C GLY A 382 -2.54 -9.87 -15.19
N PRO A 383 -3.76 -9.28 -15.11
CA PRO A 383 -3.97 -7.82 -14.96
C PRO A 383 -3.24 -7.17 -13.79
N CYS A 384 -3.01 -7.89 -12.68
CA CYS A 384 -2.28 -7.35 -11.53
C CYS A 384 -0.76 -7.30 -11.73
N GLN A 385 -0.22 -7.84 -12.82
CA GLN A 385 1.21 -7.85 -13.16
C GLN A 385 2.11 -8.33 -12.00
N GLY A 386 1.69 -9.42 -11.34
CA GLY A 386 2.45 -10.01 -10.23
C GLY A 386 2.32 -9.31 -8.88
N LYS A 387 1.54 -8.23 -8.76
CA LYS A 387 1.40 -7.45 -7.52
C LYS A 387 0.86 -8.29 -6.34
N VAL A 388 0.06 -9.30 -6.62
CA VAL A 388 -0.49 -10.23 -5.61
C VAL A 388 0.37 -11.48 -5.46
N CYS A 389 0.63 -12.18 -6.57
CA CYS A 389 1.35 -13.47 -6.54
C CYS A 389 2.87 -13.32 -6.39
N GLY A 390 3.47 -12.18 -6.75
CA GLY A 390 4.92 -11.97 -6.59
C GLY A 390 5.39 -12.05 -5.15
N PRO A 391 4.83 -11.30 -4.21
CA PRO A 391 5.15 -11.43 -2.78
C PRO A 391 4.87 -12.82 -2.21
N ALA A 392 3.81 -13.49 -2.68
CA ALA A 392 3.51 -14.86 -2.29
C ALA A 392 4.57 -15.84 -2.81
N ALA A 393 4.99 -15.73 -4.06
CA ALA A 393 6.03 -16.56 -4.67
C ALA A 393 7.41 -16.32 -4.01
N LYS A 394 7.71 -15.08 -3.64
CA LYS A 394 8.92 -14.77 -2.85
C LYS A 394 8.89 -15.49 -1.50
N ALA A 395 7.77 -15.43 -0.79
CA ALA A 395 7.62 -16.08 0.51
C ALA A 395 7.65 -17.61 0.43
N LEU A 396 7.03 -18.21 -0.62
CA LEU A 396 6.88 -19.65 -0.76
C LEU A 396 8.10 -20.36 -1.38
N TYR A 397 8.73 -19.71 -2.35
CA TYR A 397 9.76 -20.34 -3.19
C TYR A 397 11.07 -19.56 -3.20
N GLY A 398 11.15 -18.38 -2.57
CA GLY A 398 12.31 -17.50 -2.67
C GLY A 398 12.43 -16.79 -4.03
N PHE A 399 11.41 -16.84 -4.87
CA PHE A 399 11.46 -16.24 -6.20
C PHE A 399 11.42 -14.71 -6.12
N GLU A 400 12.40 -14.07 -6.73
CA GLU A 400 12.39 -12.61 -6.90
C GLU A 400 11.70 -12.26 -8.23
N PRO A 401 10.56 -11.53 -8.20
CA PRO A 401 9.91 -11.06 -9.41
C PRO A 401 10.84 -10.22 -10.27
N ASP A 402 10.74 -10.40 -11.58
CA ASP A 402 11.48 -9.61 -12.55
C ASP A 402 11.28 -8.10 -12.35
N PHE A 403 12.24 -7.32 -12.83
CA PHE A 403 12.12 -5.86 -12.86
C PHE A 403 10.87 -5.44 -13.64
N PRO A 404 10.06 -4.51 -13.12
CA PRO A 404 9.01 -3.90 -13.90
C PRO A 404 9.64 -3.17 -15.10
N ARG A 405 9.02 -3.33 -16.27
CA ARG A 405 9.41 -2.65 -17.51
C ARG A 405 8.33 -1.63 -17.87
N PRO A 406 8.71 -0.50 -18.48
CA PRO A 406 7.71 0.38 -19.08
C PRO A 406 6.88 -0.35 -20.16
N PRO A 407 5.57 -0.12 -20.21
CA PRO A 407 4.76 0.66 -19.29
C PRO A 407 4.49 -0.07 -17.97
N PHE A 408 4.39 0.67 -16.87
CA PHE A 408 4.17 0.13 -15.52
C PHE A 408 2.88 -0.68 -15.36
N GLN A 409 1.91 -0.41 -16.21
CA GLN A 409 0.60 -1.06 -16.21
C GLN A 409 0.18 -1.42 -17.64
N PRO A 410 -0.73 -2.40 -17.82
CA PRO A 410 -1.29 -2.69 -19.13
C PRO A 410 -1.96 -1.45 -19.74
N LEU A 411 -1.61 -1.14 -20.98
CA LEU A 411 -2.11 0.03 -21.73
C LEU A 411 -2.85 -0.38 -22.98
N SER A 412 -3.70 0.53 -23.48
CA SER A 412 -4.21 0.44 -24.84
C SER A 412 -3.08 0.71 -25.86
N ALA A 413 -3.21 0.17 -27.06
CA ALA A 413 -2.27 0.44 -28.15
C ALA A 413 -2.14 1.94 -28.46
N GLN A 414 -3.24 2.69 -28.35
CA GLN A 414 -3.25 4.15 -28.53
C GLN A 414 -2.40 4.86 -27.48
N ALA A 415 -2.51 4.49 -26.20
CA ALA A 415 -1.73 5.08 -25.12
C ALA A 415 -0.23 4.77 -25.28
N LEU A 416 0.11 3.55 -25.68
CA LEU A 416 1.47 3.14 -25.98
C LEU A 416 2.07 3.98 -27.12
N PHE A 417 1.32 4.18 -28.20
CA PHE A 417 1.75 5.01 -29.32
C PHE A 417 1.97 6.47 -28.92
N GLN A 418 1.07 7.05 -28.13
CA GLN A 418 1.24 8.42 -27.61
C GLN A 418 2.46 8.55 -26.69
N MET A 419 2.74 7.54 -25.85
CA MET A 419 3.93 7.51 -25.00
C MET A 419 5.22 7.59 -25.82
N TYR A 420 5.36 6.78 -26.88
CA TYR A 420 6.53 6.81 -27.76
C TYR A 420 6.66 8.10 -28.57
N GLN A 421 5.55 8.70 -28.98
CA GLN A 421 5.60 10.00 -29.66
C GLN A 421 6.12 11.12 -28.76
N SER A 422 5.73 11.10 -27.47
CA SER A 422 6.15 12.10 -26.49
C SER A 422 7.66 12.00 -26.16
N GLU A 423 8.20 10.78 -26.08
CA GLU A 423 9.64 10.54 -25.82
C GLU A 423 10.53 11.02 -26.99
N ASN A 424 10.08 10.83 -28.23
CA ASN A 424 10.83 11.24 -29.43
C ASN A 424 10.79 12.76 -29.72
N GLN A 425 9.90 13.51 -29.07
CA GLN A 425 9.86 14.98 -29.19
C GLN A 425 10.77 15.70 -28.18
N GLU A 426 11.30 15.00 -27.18
CA GLU A 426 12.18 15.56 -26.15
C GLU A 426 13.67 15.11 -26.30
N SER A 427 13.96 14.20 -27.22
CA SER A 427 15.33 13.82 -27.60
C SER A 427 15.87 14.76 -28.69
#